data_e11c21cced9b61b7c07625d8338c49bd
#
_entry.id   e11c21cced9b61b7c07625d8338c49bd
#
_cell.length_a   1.000
_cell.length_b   1.000
_cell.length_c   1.000
_cell.angle_alpha   90.00
_cell.angle_beta   90.00
_cell.angle_gamma   90.00
#
_symmetry.space_group_name_H-M   'P 1'
#
loop_
_entity.id
_entity.type
_entity.pdbx_description
1 polymer ?
#
loop_
_entity_poly.entity_id
_entity_poly.type
_entity_poly.pdbx_seq_one_letter_code
_entity_poly.pdbx_strand_id
1 'polypeptide(L)'
;SLIFLEEIVAPDYEKSALEILKKKKRLILLKTNKIKIPKYEFKSTIFGTIYQNINNNKIRKNFFKLVSSKSISDKMMSDLIFATKVAKHLKSNAIVLAKNKQTIGLGCGQTNRIDSLHIAIKRNKENFKLNNFVCVSDGFFPFIDSLKLLNKNGCKVIAQPKGSIKDEENIEYAKRNNLSLYFLKNRLFKH
;
A
#
# COMPACT_ATOMS: atom_id res chain seq x y z
N SER A 1 -25.17 -1.90 -7.93
CA SER A 1 -24.77 -1.43 -6.61
C SER A 1 -24.33 0.01 -6.72
N LEU A 2 -25.02 0.87 -6.05
CA LEU A 2 -24.81 2.30 -6.18
C LEU A 2 -23.87 2.75 -5.05
N ILE A 3 -22.57 2.81 -5.35
CA ILE A 3 -21.62 3.50 -4.48
C ILE A 3 -22.12 4.94 -4.34
N PHE A 4 -22.25 5.43 -3.12
CA PHE A 4 -22.51 6.83 -2.84
C PHE A 4 -21.31 7.65 -3.29
N LEU A 5 -21.54 8.62 -4.18
CA LEU A 5 -20.52 9.52 -4.70
C LEU A 5 -21.10 10.94 -4.72
N GLU A 6 -20.34 11.91 -4.25
CA GLU A 6 -20.69 13.34 -4.29
C GLU A 6 -20.02 14.01 -5.48
N GLU A 7 -18.76 13.63 -5.78
CA GLU A 7 -17.99 14.25 -6.86
C GLU A 7 -17.22 13.19 -7.66
N ILE A 8 -17.08 13.42 -8.96
CA ILE A 8 -16.16 12.70 -9.83
C ILE A 8 -15.28 13.71 -10.56
N VAL A 9 -13.97 13.52 -10.47
CA VAL A 9 -12.99 14.34 -11.18
C VAL A 9 -12.32 13.50 -12.25
N ALA A 10 -12.36 13.94 -13.49
CA ALA A 10 -11.74 13.25 -14.62
C ALA A 10 -11.19 14.23 -15.65
N PRO A 11 -10.17 13.82 -16.47
CA PRO A 11 -9.67 14.64 -17.55
C PRO A 11 -10.73 14.92 -18.62
N ASP A 12 -11.60 13.94 -18.88
CA ASP A 12 -12.73 14.03 -19.78
C ASP A 12 -13.79 12.98 -19.46
N TYR A 13 -14.98 13.11 -20.06
CA TYR A 13 -16.11 12.21 -19.91
C TYR A 13 -16.63 11.80 -21.27
N GLU A 14 -16.74 10.51 -21.53
CA GLU A 14 -17.43 9.98 -22.70
C GLU A 14 -18.92 10.29 -22.63
N LYS A 15 -19.57 10.47 -23.79
CA LYS A 15 -21.01 10.76 -23.87
C LYS A 15 -21.86 9.72 -23.15
N SER A 16 -21.56 8.44 -23.34
CA SER A 16 -22.20 7.31 -22.66
C SER A 16 -22.10 7.37 -21.14
N ALA A 17 -20.91 7.77 -20.63
CA ALA A 17 -20.69 7.95 -19.19
C ALA A 17 -21.55 9.11 -18.66
N LEU A 18 -21.60 10.24 -19.36
CA LEU A 18 -22.43 11.38 -18.99
C LEU A 18 -23.92 11.04 -18.92
N GLU A 19 -24.44 10.24 -19.85
CA GLU A 19 -25.83 9.78 -19.83
C GLU A 19 -26.16 8.97 -18.58
N ILE A 20 -25.25 8.15 -18.12
CA ILE A 20 -25.38 7.36 -16.87
C ILE A 20 -25.28 8.27 -15.64
N LEU A 21 -24.26 9.12 -15.61
CA LEU A 21 -23.95 9.94 -14.44
C LEU A 21 -24.97 11.06 -14.20
N LYS A 22 -25.53 11.66 -15.26
CA LYS A 22 -26.58 12.69 -15.17
C LYS A 22 -27.85 12.22 -14.46
N LYS A 23 -28.08 10.90 -14.38
CA LYS A 23 -29.24 10.34 -13.65
C LYS A 23 -29.09 10.58 -12.11
N LYS A 24 -27.91 10.89 -11.63
CA LYS A 24 -27.63 11.23 -10.22
C LYS A 24 -27.66 12.75 -10.03
N LYS A 25 -28.81 13.31 -9.66
CA LYS A 25 -29.09 14.76 -9.60
C LYS A 25 -28.12 15.56 -8.69
N ARG A 26 -27.50 14.92 -7.68
CA ARG A 26 -26.59 15.59 -6.71
C ARG A 26 -25.12 15.33 -6.99
N LEU A 27 -24.79 14.59 -8.05
CA LEU A 27 -23.42 14.26 -8.40
C LEU A 27 -22.77 15.42 -9.16
N ILE A 28 -21.66 15.91 -8.64
CA ILE A 28 -20.85 16.95 -9.26
C ILE A 28 -19.81 16.29 -10.16
N LEU A 29 -19.75 16.73 -11.42
CA LEU A 29 -18.76 16.26 -12.39
C LEU A 29 -17.77 17.39 -12.67
N LEU A 30 -16.50 17.19 -12.32
CA LEU A 30 -15.43 18.15 -12.53
C LEU A 30 -14.51 17.66 -13.66
N LYS A 31 -14.38 18.46 -14.71
CA LYS A 31 -13.38 18.24 -15.76
C LYS A 31 -12.11 18.99 -15.38
N THR A 32 -10.96 18.31 -15.39
CA THR A 32 -9.66 18.90 -15.04
C THR A 32 -8.69 18.79 -16.20
N ASN A 33 -7.85 19.80 -16.39
CA ASN A 33 -6.72 19.74 -17.31
C ASN A 33 -5.63 18.81 -16.75
N LYS A 34 -4.61 18.48 -17.57
CA LYS A 34 -3.43 17.71 -17.10
C LYS A 34 -2.80 18.41 -15.90
N ILE A 35 -2.88 17.76 -14.75
CA ILE A 35 -2.26 18.24 -13.50
C ILE A 35 -0.75 17.94 -13.58
N LYS A 36 0.07 18.98 -13.47
CA LYS A 36 1.52 18.81 -13.23
C LYS A 36 1.70 18.45 -11.76
N ILE A 37 2.14 17.23 -11.48
CA ILE A 37 2.44 16.81 -10.11
C ILE A 37 3.65 17.64 -9.64
N PRO A 38 3.53 18.39 -8.53
CA PRO A 38 4.64 19.18 -8.01
C PRO A 38 5.79 18.27 -7.53
N LYS A 39 7.00 18.83 -7.41
CA LYS A 39 8.17 18.10 -6.92
C LYS A 39 8.13 17.91 -5.39
N TYR A 40 7.55 18.86 -4.70
CA TYR A 40 7.52 18.92 -3.24
C TYR A 40 6.10 18.98 -2.71
N GLU A 41 5.89 18.36 -1.57
CA GLU A 41 4.71 18.50 -0.72
C GLU A 41 5.10 19.34 0.50
N PHE A 42 4.29 20.33 0.86
CA PHE A 42 4.51 21.22 1.98
C PHE A 42 3.46 21.00 3.07
N LYS A 43 3.88 21.13 4.32
CA LYS A 43 2.99 21.04 5.47
C LYS A 43 3.33 22.13 6.48
N SER A 44 2.37 22.97 6.79
CA SER A 44 2.50 24.00 7.82
C SER A 44 2.45 23.39 9.22
N THR A 45 3.30 23.87 10.10
CA THR A 45 3.33 23.53 11.52
C THR A 45 3.43 24.81 12.33
N ILE A 46 3.24 24.73 13.65
CA ILE A 46 3.41 25.89 14.55
C ILE A 46 4.84 26.45 14.58
N PHE A 47 5.84 25.65 14.17
CA PHE A 47 7.24 26.06 14.14
C PHE A 47 7.74 26.42 12.74
N GLY A 48 6.86 26.48 11.74
CA GLY A 48 7.22 26.77 10.36
C GLY A 48 6.67 25.74 9.37
N THR A 49 7.23 25.71 8.17
CA THR A 49 6.82 24.80 7.11
C THR A 49 7.85 23.69 6.91
N ILE A 50 7.40 22.45 7.00
CA ILE A 50 8.19 21.30 6.59
C ILE A 50 7.85 20.90 5.15
N TYR A 51 8.81 20.31 4.43
CA TYR A 51 8.57 19.83 3.08
C TYR A 51 9.26 18.49 2.82
N GLN A 52 8.70 17.72 1.92
CA GLN A 52 9.29 16.47 1.43
C GLN A 52 9.12 16.34 -0.07
N ASN A 53 9.98 15.55 -0.71
CA ASN A 53 9.81 15.19 -2.11
C ASN A 53 8.57 14.30 -2.27
N ILE A 54 7.71 14.65 -3.24
CA ILE A 54 6.59 13.77 -3.60
C ILE A 54 7.14 12.49 -4.23
N ASN A 55 6.68 11.34 -3.72
CA ASN A 55 7.08 10.04 -4.23
C ASN A 55 6.42 9.75 -5.60
N ASN A 56 7.07 10.20 -6.67
CA ASN A 56 6.64 9.98 -8.06
C ASN A 56 7.17 8.68 -8.69
N ASN A 57 7.75 7.78 -7.88
CA ASN A 57 8.28 6.52 -8.37
C ASN A 57 7.20 5.69 -9.09
N LYS A 58 7.54 5.26 -10.32
CA LYS A 58 6.73 4.29 -11.06
C LYS A 58 6.95 2.90 -10.45
N ILE A 59 5.94 2.39 -9.76
CA ILE A 59 6.01 1.05 -9.16
C ILE A 59 5.79 0.00 -10.25
N ARG A 60 6.88 -0.73 -10.57
CA ARG A 60 6.93 -1.83 -11.54
C ARG A 60 7.64 -3.03 -10.91
N LYS A 61 7.71 -4.18 -11.59
CA LYS A 61 8.38 -5.40 -11.11
C LYS A 61 9.83 -5.17 -10.66
N ASN A 62 10.57 -4.30 -11.34
CA ASN A 62 11.97 -3.94 -11.00
C ASN A 62 12.10 -3.07 -9.73
N PHE A 63 11.00 -2.68 -9.11
CA PHE A 63 10.99 -1.97 -7.82
C PHE A 63 11.21 -2.93 -6.64
N PHE A 64 11.11 -4.23 -6.88
CA PHE A 64 11.16 -5.28 -5.88
C PHE A 64 12.38 -6.17 -6.10
N LYS A 65 13.16 -6.41 -5.03
CA LYS A 65 14.27 -7.36 -5.01
C LYS A 65 13.89 -8.53 -4.13
N LEU A 66 13.74 -9.74 -4.70
CA LEU A 66 13.53 -10.96 -3.93
C LEU A 66 14.77 -11.23 -3.07
N VAL A 67 14.57 -11.48 -1.77
CA VAL A 67 15.65 -11.77 -0.81
C VAL A 67 15.47 -13.10 -0.08
N SER A 68 14.29 -13.71 -0.16
CA SER A 68 14.03 -15.09 0.25
C SER A 68 14.14 -16.07 -0.94
N SER A 69 13.91 -17.36 -0.69
CA SER A 69 14.13 -18.39 -1.70
C SER A 69 12.99 -18.54 -2.71
N LYS A 70 11.75 -18.13 -2.35
CA LYS A 70 10.55 -18.47 -3.13
C LYS A 70 10.10 -17.29 -4.00
N SER A 71 10.10 -17.51 -5.31
CA SER A 71 9.44 -16.61 -6.27
C SER A 71 7.93 -16.68 -6.17
N ILE A 72 7.23 -15.68 -6.67
CA ILE A 72 5.77 -15.59 -6.67
C ILE A 72 5.20 -15.60 -8.08
N SER A 73 3.91 -15.95 -8.19
CA SER A 73 3.17 -15.88 -9.45
C SER A 73 3.00 -14.42 -9.92
N ASP A 74 2.78 -14.20 -11.21
CA ASP A 74 2.52 -12.88 -11.77
C ASP A 74 1.25 -12.24 -11.18
N LYS A 75 0.26 -13.04 -10.78
CA LYS A 75 -0.92 -12.59 -10.06
C LYS A 75 -0.53 -11.97 -8.71
N MET A 76 0.27 -12.66 -7.91
CA MET A 76 0.74 -12.13 -6.61
C MET A 76 1.67 -10.94 -6.79
N MET A 77 2.50 -10.91 -7.84
CA MET A 77 3.32 -9.74 -8.17
C MET A 77 2.44 -8.53 -8.54
N SER A 78 1.34 -8.74 -9.26
CA SER A 78 0.37 -7.69 -9.57
C SER A 78 -0.29 -7.14 -8.30
N ASP A 79 -0.62 -8.01 -7.34
CA ASP A 79 -1.15 -7.61 -6.03
C ASP A 79 -0.11 -6.83 -5.22
N LEU A 80 1.16 -7.24 -5.27
CA LEU A 80 2.27 -6.56 -4.58
C LEU A 80 2.50 -5.15 -5.15
N ILE A 81 2.49 -5.01 -6.49
CA ILE A 81 2.56 -3.72 -7.18
C ILE A 81 1.38 -2.82 -6.79
N PHE A 82 0.17 -3.36 -6.78
CA PHE A 82 -1.03 -2.65 -6.37
C PHE A 82 -0.93 -2.16 -4.91
N ALA A 83 -0.60 -3.07 -3.97
CA ALA A 83 -0.45 -2.74 -2.56
C ALA A 83 0.62 -1.67 -2.32
N THR A 84 1.73 -1.70 -3.08
CA THR A 84 2.80 -0.70 -2.99
C THR A 84 2.33 0.67 -3.49
N LYS A 85 1.52 0.72 -4.55
CA LYS A 85 0.90 1.96 -5.02
C LYS A 85 -0.04 2.56 -3.98
N VAL A 86 -0.78 1.74 -3.26
CA VAL A 86 -1.64 2.21 -2.16
C VAL A 86 -0.79 2.70 -0.99
N ALA A 87 0.23 1.93 -0.56
CA ALA A 87 1.06 2.25 0.59
C ALA A 87 1.72 3.62 0.50
N LYS A 88 2.20 4.03 -0.69
CA LYS A 88 2.84 5.34 -0.89
C LYS A 88 1.91 6.54 -0.68
N HIS A 89 0.59 6.34 -0.63
CA HIS A 89 -0.40 7.38 -0.39
C HIS A 89 -0.90 7.42 1.06
N LEU A 90 -0.57 6.41 1.86
CA LEU A 90 -0.97 6.32 3.25
C LEU A 90 0.02 7.05 4.16
N LYS A 91 -0.52 7.67 5.21
CA LYS A 91 0.29 8.30 6.26
C LYS A 91 1.07 7.25 7.05
N SER A 92 2.37 7.47 7.23
CA SER A 92 3.26 6.58 8.01
C SER A 92 2.82 6.51 9.48
N ASN A 93 3.03 5.40 10.18
CA ASN A 93 3.48 4.10 9.70
C ASN A 93 2.35 3.40 8.94
N ALA A 94 2.61 2.85 7.77
CA ALA A 94 1.58 2.29 6.90
C ALA A 94 1.82 0.81 6.56
N ILE A 95 0.75 0.03 6.68
CA ILE A 95 0.68 -1.39 6.27
C ILE A 95 -0.51 -1.57 5.34
N VAL A 96 -0.28 -2.23 4.22
CA VAL A 96 -1.30 -2.59 3.24
C VAL A 96 -1.32 -4.09 3.06
N LEU A 97 -2.48 -4.71 3.29
CA LEU A 97 -2.76 -6.08 2.90
C LEU A 97 -3.62 -6.06 1.64
N ALA A 98 -3.24 -6.83 0.63
CA ALA A 98 -3.99 -6.88 -0.63
C ALA A 98 -4.08 -8.28 -1.22
N LYS A 99 -5.18 -8.52 -1.96
CA LYS A 99 -5.42 -9.71 -2.75
C LYS A 99 -6.32 -9.38 -3.93
N ASN A 100 -6.03 -9.95 -5.11
CA ASN A 100 -6.78 -9.71 -6.35
C ASN A 100 -6.93 -8.21 -6.68
N LYS A 101 -5.86 -7.43 -6.49
CA LYS A 101 -5.84 -5.96 -6.68
C LYS A 101 -6.92 -5.22 -5.85
N GLN A 102 -7.24 -5.77 -4.70
CA GLN A 102 -8.14 -5.17 -3.72
C GLN A 102 -7.42 -5.07 -2.38
N THR A 103 -7.57 -3.96 -1.68
CA THR A 103 -7.13 -3.81 -0.29
C THR A 103 -8.07 -4.58 0.62
N ILE A 104 -7.50 -5.49 1.41
CA ILE A 104 -8.25 -6.30 2.39
C ILE A 104 -7.97 -5.90 3.83
N GLY A 105 -6.97 -5.05 4.04
CA GLY A 105 -6.63 -4.48 5.33
C GLY A 105 -5.68 -3.31 5.18
N LEU A 106 -5.97 -2.22 5.86
CA LEU A 106 -5.16 -1.01 5.91
C LEU A 106 -4.94 -0.62 7.37
N GLY A 107 -3.69 -0.38 7.74
CA GLY A 107 -3.31 0.31 8.97
C GLY A 107 -2.36 1.44 8.62
N CYS A 108 -2.63 2.65 9.10
CA CYS A 108 -1.81 3.82 8.79
C CYS A 108 -1.89 4.88 9.87
N GLY A 109 -0.92 5.80 9.90
CA GLY A 109 -0.88 6.94 10.82
C GLY A 109 -0.66 6.57 12.28
N GLN A 110 -0.20 5.34 12.57
CA GLN A 110 0.09 4.90 13.93
C GLN A 110 1.51 5.29 14.35
N THR A 111 1.70 5.48 15.65
CA THR A 111 3.00 5.84 16.23
C THR A 111 4.04 4.72 16.06
N ASN A 112 3.59 3.47 16.05
CA ASN A 112 4.46 2.33 15.76
C ASN A 112 3.90 1.45 14.62
N ARG A 113 4.75 0.67 13.98
CA ARG A 113 4.39 -0.14 12.81
C ARG A 113 3.60 -1.38 13.16
N ILE A 114 3.82 -1.93 14.34
CA ILE A 114 3.10 -3.14 14.78
C ILE A 114 1.62 -2.85 14.99
N ASP A 115 1.24 -1.66 15.46
CA ASP A 115 -0.17 -1.28 15.62
C ASP A 115 -0.86 -1.15 14.26
N SER A 116 -0.19 -0.53 13.28
CA SER A 116 -0.69 -0.52 11.89
C SER A 116 -0.90 -1.93 11.36
N LEU A 117 0.01 -2.86 11.67
CA LEU A 117 -0.12 -4.26 11.26
C LEU A 117 -1.31 -4.95 11.93
N HIS A 118 -1.50 -4.75 13.23
CA HIS A 118 -2.65 -5.30 13.96
C HIS A 118 -3.98 -4.79 13.39
N ILE A 119 -4.08 -3.48 13.11
CA ILE A 119 -5.26 -2.87 12.51
C ILE A 119 -5.54 -3.49 11.13
N ALA A 120 -4.52 -3.62 10.28
CA ALA A 120 -4.68 -4.19 8.94
C ALA A 120 -5.16 -5.65 9.00
N ILE A 121 -4.57 -6.47 9.89
CA ILE A 121 -4.95 -7.87 10.08
C ILE A 121 -6.38 -7.98 10.64
N LYS A 122 -6.74 -7.16 11.63
CA LYS A 122 -8.09 -7.11 12.20
C LYS A 122 -9.13 -6.84 11.10
N ARG A 123 -8.91 -5.84 10.26
CA ARG A 123 -9.81 -5.51 9.13
C ARG A 123 -9.98 -6.67 8.14
N ASN A 124 -8.90 -7.39 7.82
CA ASN A 124 -9.02 -8.60 6.98
C ASN A 124 -9.86 -9.67 7.65
N LYS A 125 -9.66 -9.93 8.96
CA LYS A 125 -10.40 -10.95 9.69
C LYS A 125 -11.89 -10.64 9.81
N GLU A 126 -12.23 -9.40 10.04
CA GLU A 126 -13.62 -8.97 10.25
C GLU A 126 -14.41 -8.90 8.93
N ASN A 127 -13.80 -8.37 7.87
CA ASN A 127 -14.54 -8.02 6.66
C ASN A 127 -14.33 -8.99 5.49
N PHE A 128 -13.16 -9.65 5.39
CA PHE A 128 -12.79 -10.43 4.22
C PHE A 128 -12.47 -11.89 4.52
N LYS A 129 -11.85 -12.19 5.65
CA LYS A 129 -11.43 -13.55 6.09
C LYS A 129 -10.56 -14.26 5.03
N LEU A 130 -9.71 -13.51 4.34
CA LEU A 130 -8.91 -14.02 3.23
C LEU A 130 -7.52 -14.46 3.68
N ASN A 131 -7.04 -15.57 3.12
CA ASN A 131 -5.67 -16.08 3.20
C ASN A 131 -4.95 -15.94 1.86
N ASN A 132 -3.66 -16.25 1.81
CA ASN A 132 -2.83 -16.18 0.61
C ASN A 132 -2.85 -14.76 -0.01
N PHE A 133 -2.54 -13.78 0.82
CA PHE A 133 -2.49 -12.36 0.45
C PHE A 133 -1.05 -11.82 0.51
N VAL A 134 -0.85 -10.64 -0.02
CA VAL A 134 0.40 -9.89 0.04
C VAL A 134 0.34 -8.79 1.10
N CYS A 135 1.48 -8.48 1.72
CA CYS A 135 1.66 -7.37 2.66
C CYS A 135 2.75 -6.42 2.16
N VAL A 136 2.48 -5.13 2.21
CA VAL A 136 3.46 -4.07 1.97
C VAL A 136 3.55 -3.17 3.19
N SER A 137 4.78 -2.91 3.62
CA SER A 137 5.10 -1.93 4.66
C SER A 137 5.83 -0.72 4.05
N ASP A 138 5.50 0.48 4.49
CA ASP A 138 6.15 1.72 4.05
C ASP A 138 7.59 1.88 4.58
N GLY A 139 7.94 1.16 5.65
CA GLY A 139 9.25 1.06 6.26
C GLY A 139 9.61 -0.40 6.60
N PHE A 140 10.84 -0.65 7.03
CA PHE A 140 11.28 -1.98 7.43
C PHE A 140 10.61 -2.46 8.72
N PHE A 141 10.48 -3.77 8.88
CA PHE A 141 10.12 -4.40 10.14
C PHE A 141 11.37 -4.53 11.02
N PRO A 142 11.36 -3.92 12.22
CA PRO A 142 12.53 -3.95 13.09
C PRO A 142 12.78 -5.31 13.73
N PHE A 143 11.74 -6.16 13.82
CA PHE A 143 11.76 -7.45 14.48
C PHE A 143 10.99 -8.50 13.70
N ILE A 144 11.38 -9.76 13.89
CA ILE A 144 10.77 -10.96 13.27
C ILE A 144 9.29 -11.15 13.65
N ASP A 145 8.84 -10.56 14.75
CA ASP A 145 7.48 -10.76 15.26
C ASP A 145 6.40 -10.31 14.28
N SER A 146 6.67 -9.26 13.51
CA SER A 146 5.78 -8.82 12.44
C SER A 146 5.64 -9.87 11.34
N LEU A 147 6.72 -10.53 10.95
CA LEU A 147 6.70 -11.61 9.95
C LEU A 147 5.97 -12.85 10.49
N LYS A 148 6.20 -13.21 11.77
CA LYS A 148 5.49 -14.30 12.47
C LYS A 148 3.99 -14.04 12.48
N LEU A 149 3.59 -12.81 12.84
CA LEU A 149 2.20 -12.40 12.89
C LEU A 149 1.54 -12.46 11.49
N LEU A 150 2.22 -11.98 10.46
CA LEU A 150 1.76 -12.05 9.07
C LEU A 150 1.59 -13.50 8.61
N ASN A 151 2.59 -14.36 8.83
CA ASN A 151 2.55 -15.77 8.46
C ASN A 151 1.38 -16.52 9.13
N LYS A 152 1.23 -16.35 10.45
CA LYS A 152 0.12 -16.93 11.23
C LYS A 152 -1.26 -16.52 10.69
N ASN A 153 -1.35 -15.34 10.07
CA ASN A 153 -2.60 -14.82 9.52
C ASN A 153 -2.74 -15.03 8.01
N GLY A 154 -1.94 -15.92 7.41
CA GLY A 154 -2.11 -16.34 6.01
C GLY A 154 -1.44 -15.45 4.95
N CYS A 155 -0.58 -14.52 5.35
CA CYS A 155 0.25 -13.78 4.40
C CYS A 155 1.27 -14.71 3.76
N LYS A 156 1.51 -14.57 2.44
CA LYS A 156 2.49 -15.37 1.70
C LYS A 156 3.62 -14.54 1.08
N VAL A 157 3.38 -13.26 0.89
CA VAL A 157 4.33 -12.34 0.28
C VAL A 157 4.43 -11.07 1.10
N ILE A 158 5.63 -10.68 1.43
CA ILE A 158 5.92 -9.47 2.21
C ILE A 158 6.88 -8.60 1.41
N ALA A 159 6.60 -7.30 1.33
CA ALA A 159 7.55 -6.32 0.82
C ALA A 159 7.76 -5.19 1.82
N GLN A 160 9.03 -4.88 2.05
CA GLN A 160 9.49 -3.81 2.94
C GLN A 160 10.76 -3.15 2.39
N PRO A 161 11.09 -1.91 2.76
CA PRO A 161 12.42 -1.36 2.50
C PRO A 161 13.52 -2.11 3.27
N LYS A 162 14.74 -2.12 2.73
CA LYS A 162 15.94 -2.54 3.45
C LYS A 162 16.33 -1.51 4.52
N GLY A 163 17.07 -1.94 5.56
CA GLY A 163 17.74 -1.03 6.49
C GLY A 163 17.51 -1.32 7.97
N SER A 164 16.94 -2.47 8.31
CA SER A 164 16.91 -2.97 9.68
C SER A 164 18.23 -3.70 9.99
N ILE A 165 18.74 -3.54 11.22
CA ILE A 165 19.82 -4.39 11.75
C ILE A 165 19.42 -5.88 11.74
N LYS A 166 18.11 -6.15 11.78
CA LYS A 166 17.52 -7.49 11.78
C LYS A 166 17.09 -7.98 10.38
N ASP A 167 17.57 -7.36 9.31
CA ASP A 167 17.20 -7.78 7.94
C ASP A 167 17.58 -9.24 7.67
N GLU A 168 18.77 -9.69 8.10
CA GLU A 168 19.20 -11.08 7.92
C GLU A 168 18.32 -12.08 8.68
N GLU A 169 17.93 -11.75 9.91
CA GLU A 169 17.02 -12.58 10.72
C GLU A 169 15.64 -12.69 10.05
N ASN A 170 15.12 -11.58 9.50
CA ASN A 170 13.87 -11.56 8.75
C ASN A 170 13.95 -12.41 7.47
N ILE A 171 15.07 -12.35 6.74
CA ILE A 171 15.31 -13.15 5.53
C ILE A 171 15.34 -14.65 5.88
N GLU A 172 16.10 -15.04 6.92
CA GLU A 172 16.18 -16.45 7.33
C GLU A 172 14.81 -16.99 7.78
N TYR A 173 14.07 -16.19 8.55
CA TYR A 173 12.73 -16.59 8.94
C TYR A 173 11.82 -16.80 7.70
N ALA A 174 11.88 -15.89 6.75
CA ALA A 174 11.10 -16.00 5.51
C ALA A 174 11.46 -17.27 4.73
N LYS A 175 12.75 -17.59 4.61
CA LYS A 175 13.23 -18.82 3.94
C LYS A 175 12.69 -20.07 4.63
N ARG A 176 12.86 -20.19 5.97
CA ARG A 176 12.43 -21.35 6.76
C ARG A 176 10.92 -21.58 6.75
N ASN A 177 10.12 -20.51 6.55
CA ASN A 177 8.66 -20.57 6.59
C ASN A 177 7.99 -20.46 5.20
N ASN A 178 8.74 -20.62 4.11
CA ASN A 178 8.23 -20.53 2.74
C ASN A 178 7.49 -19.21 2.45
N LEU A 179 7.94 -18.10 3.04
CA LEU A 179 7.47 -16.76 2.75
C LEU A 179 8.32 -16.12 1.66
N SER A 180 7.69 -15.41 0.74
CA SER A 180 8.39 -14.61 -0.25
C SER A 180 8.61 -13.20 0.32
N LEU A 181 9.86 -12.89 0.68
CA LEU A 181 10.25 -11.56 1.17
C LEU A 181 10.94 -10.78 0.06
N TYR A 182 10.46 -9.56 -0.15
CA TYR A 182 11.01 -8.61 -1.11
C TYR A 182 11.48 -7.34 -0.42
N PHE A 183 12.63 -6.83 -0.86
CA PHE A 183 13.03 -5.47 -0.53
C PHE A 183 12.54 -4.48 -1.59
N LEU A 184 11.94 -3.40 -1.13
CA LEU A 184 11.56 -2.25 -1.94
C LEU A 184 12.80 -1.39 -2.25
N LYS A 185 12.88 -0.83 -3.44
CA LYS A 185 13.98 0.03 -3.85
C LYS A 185 14.12 1.27 -2.94
N ASN A 186 12.99 1.82 -2.48
CA ASN A 186 12.95 3.02 -1.65
C ASN A 186 11.91 2.87 -0.52
N ARG A 187 12.07 3.66 0.54
CA ARG A 187 11.03 3.86 1.56
C ARG A 187 9.83 4.58 0.94
N LEU A 188 8.65 4.33 1.50
CA LEU A 188 7.39 4.90 1.00
C LEU A 188 6.80 5.94 1.96
N PHE A 189 7.60 6.49 2.87
CA PHE A 189 7.13 7.38 3.91
C PHE A 189 6.35 8.58 3.37
N LYS A 190 5.22 8.85 4.03
CA LYS A 190 4.40 10.04 3.87
C LYS A 190 4.06 10.58 5.27
N HIS A 191 4.59 11.76 5.56
CA HIS A 191 4.43 12.42 6.87
C HIS A 191 3.43 13.58 6.81
#